data_19f9307b80a6f9540e710a6fff3c3021
#
_entry.id   19f9307b80a6f9540e710a6fff3c3021
#
_cell.length_a   1.000
_cell.length_b   1.000
_cell.length_c   1.000
_cell.angle_alpha   90.00
_cell.angle_beta   90.00
_cell.angle_gamma   90.00
#
_symmetry.space_group_name_H-M   'P 1'
#
loop_
_entity.id
_entity.type
_entity.pdbx_description
1 polymer ?
#
loop_
_entity_poly.entity_id
_entity_poly.type
_entity_poly.pdbx_seq_one_letter_code
_entity_poly.pdbx_strand_id
1 'polypeptide(L)'
;MLRIGICDDIYDARLVLRAALERVLEKRRVQGQFREFSSGEGLLRWLESHAGELDLVFLDMEMGELGGMETARRLRAADAGLQLVFVTGYAEHVFDGYSVGALGYLLKPPKAEQLEEVLDRAQAALVRDLDRAYICRSGDTHYRIPIANILYFVSDRRQVACVTAGREYTFYGKLDTVAAEVGADFVRIHQRYLVRTGAVDRMEGGEVVLRDGRRLPVSRSCQPSALLAFTRAELEG
;
A
#
# COMPACT_ATOMS: atom_id res chain seq x y z
N MET A 1 13.77 8.49 -9.58
CA MET A 1 14.55 7.58 -8.72
C MET A 1 13.57 6.57 -8.15
N LEU A 2 13.88 5.28 -8.26
CA LEU A 2 13.04 4.17 -7.76
C LEU A 2 13.68 3.58 -6.50
N ARG A 3 12.92 3.50 -5.40
CA ARG A 3 13.40 3.02 -4.08
C ARG A 3 12.98 1.56 -3.91
N ILE A 4 13.94 0.66 -3.93
CA ILE A 4 13.72 -0.78 -4.01
C ILE A 4 14.21 -1.47 -2.74
N GLY A 5 13.31 -2.23 -2.10
CA GLY A 5 13.65 -3.19 -1.04
C GLY A 5 13.92 -4.57 -1.64
N ILE A 6 14.92 -5.26 -1.12
CA ILE A 6 15.19 -6.68 -1.41
C ILE A 6 15.19 -7.41 -0.08
N CYS A 7 14.26 -8.35 0.09
CA CYS A 7 14.09 -9.10 1.32
C CYS A 7 14.21 -10.61 1.04
N ASP A 8 15.27 -11.22 1.53
CA ASP A 8 15.64 -12.63 1.33
C ASP A 8 16.63 -12.99 2.45
N ASP A 9 16.52 -14.14 3.07
CA ASP A 9 17.42 -14.53 4.17
C ASP A 9 18.80 -15.01 3.65
N ILE A 10 18.89 -15.40 2.36
CA ILE A 10 20.11 -15.84 1.70
C ILE A 10 20.87 -14.63 1.13
N TYR A 11 22.04 -14.36 1.68
CA TYR A 11 22.87 -13.21 1.27
C TYR A 11 23.22 -13.21 -0.23
N ASP A 12 23.64 -14.36 -0.77
CA ASP A 12 24.00 -14.49 -2.19
C ASP A 12 22.81 -14.26 -3.12
N ALA A 13 21.61 -14.67 -2.70
CA ALA A 13 20.37 -14.41 -3.47
C ALA A 13 20.08 -12.91 -3.56
N ARG A 14 20.26 -12.16 -2.46
CA ARG A 14 20.14 -10.70 -2.48
C ARG A 14 21.13 -10.05 -3.43
N LEU A 15 22.41 -10.46 -3.40
CA LEU A 15 23.44 -9.92 -4.27
C LEU A 15 23.15 -10.18 -5.76
N VAL A 16 22.74 -11.41 -6.10
CA VAL A 16 22.41 -11.79 -7.49
C VAL A 16 21.22 -10.98 -7.99
N LEU A 17 20.15 -10.87 -7.21
CA LEU A 17 18.96 -10.11 -7.57
C LEU A 17 19.29 -8.63 -7.71
N ARG A 18 20.02 -8.06 -6.76
CA ARG A 18 20.47 -6.66 -6.80
C ARG A 18 21.27 -6.36 -8.07
N ALA A 19 22.29 -7.17 -8.36
CA ALA A 19 23.10 -6.98 -9.56
C ALA A 19 22.28 -7.09 -10.86
N ALA A 20 21.28 -7.98 -10.91
CA ALA A 20 20.37 -8.08 -12.05
C ALA A 20 19.50 -6.84 -12.20
N LEU A 21 18.93 -6.32 -11.11
CA LEU A 21 18.13 -5.09 -11.08
C LEU A 21 18.96 -3.87 -11.47
N GLU A 22 20.18 -3.73 -10.95
CA GLU A 22 21.08 -2.62 -11.29
C GLU A 22 21.34 -2.57 -12.79
N ARG A 23 21.63 -3.71 -13.44
CA ARG A 23 21.85 -3.80 -14.90
C ARG A 23 20.61 -3.38 -15.71
N VAL A 24 19.41 -3.83 -15.27
CA VAL A 24 18.16 -3.48 -15.96
C VAL A 24 17.87 -1.99 -15.81
N LEU A 25 18.05 -1.42 -14.62
CA LEU A 25 17.82 0.00 -14.37
C LEU A 25 18.82 0.89 -15.11
N GLU A 26 20.10 0.49 -15.19
CA GLU A 26 21.13 1.18 -15.94
C GLU A 26 20.78 1.24 -17.45
N LYS A 27 20.40 0.11 -18.05
CA LYS A 27 19.92 0.03 -19.43
C LYS A 27 18.74 0.98 -19.67
N ARG A 28 17.85 1.14 -18.70
CA ARG A 28 16.67 2.01 -18.75
C ARG A 28 16.96 3.47 -18.38
N ARG A 29 18.18 3.79 -17.98
CA ARG A 29 18.58 5.11 -17.47
C ARG A 29 17.71 5.58 -16.28
N VAL A 30 17.28 4.64 -15.45
CA VAL A 30 16.52 4.90 -14.23
C VAL A 30 17.45 4.76 -13.03
N GLN A 31 17.50 5.77 -12.18
CA GLN A 31 18.24 5.69 -10.92
C GLN A 31 17.50 4.80 -9.92
N GLY A 32 18.16 3.80 -9.36
CA GLY A 32 17.68 2.94 -8.28
C GLY A 32 18.40 3.23 -6.98
N GLN A 33 17.64 3.22 -5.87
CA GLN A 33 18.17 3.17 -4.52
C GLN A 33 17.75 1.84 -3.90
N PHE A 34 18.72 1.09 -3.38
CA PHE A 34 18.47 -0.24 -2.86
C PHE A 34 18.61 -0.29 -1.35
N ARG A 35 17.73 -1.05 -0.71
CA ARG A 35 17.83 -1.44 0.69
C ARG A 35 17.61 -2.94 0.82
N GLU A 36 18.49 -3.59 1.54
CA GLU A 36 18.47 -5.04 1.73
C GLU A 36 18.02 -5.41 3.14
N PHE A 37 17.22 -6.48 3.22
CA PHE A 37 16.73 -7.04 4.47
C PHE A 37 16.96 -8.55 4.46
N SER A 38 17.42 -9.09 5.59
CA SER A 38 17.66 -10.52 5.75
C SER A 38 16.48 -11.26 6.37
N SER A 39 15.37 -10.57 6.66
CA SER A 39 14.15 -11.19 7.21
C SER A 39 12.93 -10.28 7.03
N GLY A 40 11.75 -10.88 7.03
CA GLY A 40 10.47 -10.16 6.99
C GLY A 40 10.28 -9.23 8.19
N GLU A 41 10.68 -9.66 9.39
CA GLU A 41 10.62 -8.86 10.62
C GLU A 41 11.51 -7.63 10.53
N GLY A 42 12.70 -7.78 9.94
CA GLY A 42 13.65 -6.67 9.73
C GLY A 42 13.07 -5.62 8.80
N LEU A 43 12.44 -6.04 7.69
CA LEU A 43 11.75 -5.17 6.75
C LEU A 43 10.58 -4.43 7.42
N LEU A 44 9.70 -5.15 8.13
CA LEU A 44 8.53 -4.56 8.79
C LEU A 44 8.94 -3.54 9.85
N ARG A 45 9.90 -3.90 10.72
CA ARG A 45 10.42 -2.99 11.76
C ARG A 45 11.03 -1.72 11.15
N TRP A 46 11.74 -1.86 10.05
CA TRP A 46 12.32 -0.70 9.38
C TRP A 46 11.23 0.24 8.84
N LEU A 47 10.17 -0.30 8.24
CA LEU A 47 9.07 0.48 7.69
C LEU A 47 8.24 1.21 8.75
N GLU A 48 8.21 0.75 10.01
CA GLU A 48 7.56 1.46 11.12
C GLU A 48 8.07 2.92 11.28
N SER A 49 9.37 3.13 11.04
CA SER A 49 10.01 4.45 11.12
C SER A 49 10.29 5.11 9.76
N HIS A 50 10.12 4.38 8.64
CA HIS A 50 10.45 4.81 7.28
C HIS A 50 9.28 4.59 6.33
N ALA A 51 8.05 4.85 6.80
CA ALA A 51 6.84 4.68 6.00
C ALA A 51 6.89 5.52 4.71
N GLY A 52 6.61 4.89 3.56
CA GLY A 52 6.65 5.55 2.26
C GLY A 52 8.06 5.79 1.70
N GLU A 53 9.11 5.21 2.30
CA GLU A 53 10.48 5.30 1.78
C GLU A 53 10.87 4.17 0.81
N LEU A 54 9.98 3.19 0.58
CA LEU A 54 10.11 2.20 -0.47
C LEU A 54 8.95 2.32 -1.47
N ASP A 55 9.26 2.13 -2.74
CA ASP A 55 8.29 2.11 -3.84
C ASP A 55 7.95 0.68 -4.25
N LEU A 56 8.93 -0.22 -4.18
CA LEU A 56 8.83 -1.60 -4.63
C LEU A 56 9.65 -2.52 -3.72
N VAL A 57 9.10 -3.67 -3.35
CA VAL A 57 9.82 -4.70 -2.59
C VAL A 57 9.82 -6.01 -3.36
N PHE A 58 11.01 -6.55 -3.56
CA PHE A 58 11.22 -7.93 -3.98
C PHE A 58 11.34 -8.78 -2.71
N LEU A 59 10.46 -9.76 -2.54
CA LEU A 59 10.27 -10.51 -1.31
C LEU A 59 10.37 -12.00 -1.58
N ASP A 60 11.31 -12.67 -0.91
CA ASP A 60 11.34 -14.13 -0.95
C ASP A 60 10.13 -14.73 -0.22
N MET A 61 9.63 -15.83 -0.76
CA MET A 61 8.54 -16.59 -0.14
C MET A 61 9.01 -17.41 1.06
N GLU A 62 10.20 -17.99 0.96
CA GLU A 62 10.76 -18.88 1.95
C GLU A 62 11.85 -18.17 2.76
N MET A 63 11.44 -17.61 3.88
CA MET A 63 12.34 -16.98 4.84
C MET A 63 11.99 -17.47 6.24
N GLY A 64 12.98 -17.70 7.08
CA GLY A 64 12.98 -17.98 8.51
C GLY A 64 11.62 -18.15 9.21
N GLU A 65 11.42 -17.46 10.34
CA GLU A 65 10.20 -17.60 11.17
C GLU A 65 8.99 -16.89 10.53
N LEU A 66 9.18 -15.70 9.95
CA LEU A 66 8.13 -14.96 9.23
C LEU A 66 8.31 -15.13 7.73
N GLY A 67 7.57 -16.06 7.14
CA GLY A 67 7.60 -16.30 5.70
C GLY A 67 7.14 -15.10 4.87
N GLY A 68 7.49 -15.10 3.58
CA GLY A 68 7.21 -13.98 2.69
C GLY A 68 5.73 -13.64 2.55
N MET A 69 4.85 -14.63 2.54
CA MET A 69 3.41 -14.38 2.44
C MET A 69 2.84 -13.64 3.65
N GLU A 70 3.23 -14.02 4.86
CA GLU A 70 2.77 -13.32 6.07
C GLU A 70 3.40 -11.92 6.16
N THR A 71 4.67 -11.77 5.75
CA THR A 71 5.32 -10.47 5.60
C THR A 71 4.53 -9.57 4.63
N ALA A 72 4.14 -10.10 3.46
CA ALA A 72 3.35 -9.37 2.47
C ALA A 72 1.98 -8.94 3.00
N ARG A 73 1.26 -9.78 3.75
CA ARG A 73 -0.01 -9.42 4.38
C ARG A 73 0.14 -8.24 5.34
N ARG A 74 1.18 -8.26 6.17
CA ARG A 74 1.47 -7.16 7.11
C ARG A 74 1.89 -5.88 6.40
N LEU A 75 2.68 -6.00 5.33
CA LEU A 75 3.01 -4.86 4.47
C LEU A 75 1.78 -4.22 3.85
N ARG A 76 0.83 -5.02 3.33
CA ARG A 76 -0.42 -4.52 2.77
C ARG A 76 -1.31 -3.83 3.79
N ALA A 77 -1.34 -4.33 5.03
CA ALA A 77 -2.07 -3.67 6.12
C ALA A 77 -1.46 -2.30 6.49
N ALA A 78 -0.13 -2.17 6.40
CA ALA A 78 0.60 -0.95 6.74
C ALA A 78 0.66 0.06 5.58
N ASP A 79 0.89 -0.41 4.35
CA ASP A 79 1.02 0.41 3.13
C ASP A 79 0.39 -0.29 1.92
N ALA A 80 -0.78 0.17 1.52
CA ALA A 80 -1.49 -0.35 0.36
C ALA A 80 -0.83 0.05 -0.97
N GLY A 81 -0.05 1.16 -1.01
CA GLY A 81 0.62 1.68 -2.20
C GLY A 81 1.97 1.02 -2.49
N LEU A 82 2.59 0.36 -1.52
CA LEU A 82 3.88 -0.32 -1.71
C LEU A 82 3.73 -1.47 -2.72
N GLN A 83 4.51 -1.43 -3.79
CA GLN A 83 4.46 -2.49 -4.81
C GLN A 83 5.24 -3.72 -4.32
N LEU A 84 4.67 -4.91 -4.51
CA LEU A 84 5.26 -6.19 -4.07
C LEU A 84 5.49 -7.12 -5.26
N VAL A 85 6.65 -7.76 -5.27
CA VAL A 85 7.02 -8.82 -6.21
C VAL A 85 7.62 -9.97 -5.42
N PHE A 86 7.09 -11.16 -5.59
CA PHE A 86 7.69 -12.34 -4.99
C PHE A 86 8.82 -12.89 -5.86
N VAL A 87 9.90 -13.32 -5.21
CA VAL A 87 11.03 -13.99 -5.87
C VAL A 87 11.28 -15.28 -5.11
N THR A 88 11.00 -16.42 -5.72
CA THR A 88 11.04 -17.73 -5.06
C THR A 88 11.79 -18.78 -5.86
N GLY A 89 12.33 -19.79 -5.21
CA GLY A 89 12.90 -20.97 -5.86
C GLY A 89 11.86 -21.97 -6.38
N TYR A 90 10.57 -21.83 -5.98
CA TYR A 90 9.54 -22.85 -6.21
C TYR A 90 8.36 -22.29 -6.99
N ALA A 91 8.00 -23.01 -8.07
CA ALA A 91 6.89 -22.59 -8.95
C ALA A 91 5.49 -22.84 -8.34
N GLU A 92 5.39 -23.63 -7.28
CA GLU A 92 4.11 -24.07 -6.70
C GLU A 92 3.39 -22.98 -5.91
N HIS A 93 4.11 -21.94 -5.46
CA HIS A 93 3.57 -20.83 -4.65
C HIS A 93 2.97 -19.67 -5.44
N VAL A 94 2.92 -19.78 -6.77
CA VAL A 94 2.41 -18.70 -7.65
C VAL A 94 0.94 -18.33 -7.37
N PHE A 95 0.14 -19.26 -6.86
CA PHE A 95 -1.30 -19.07 -6.63
C PHE A 95 -1.63 -18.32 -5.33
N ASP A 96 -0.75 -18.33 -4.34
CA ASP A 96 -1.04 -17.74 -3.03
C ASP A 96 -1.00 -16.20 -2.99
N GLY A 97 -0.31 -15.56 -3.90
CA GLY A 97 -0.08 -14.13 -3.85
C GLY A 97 -1.11 -13.25 -4.52
N TYR A 98 -2.09 -13.80 -5.20
CA TYR A 98 -3.23 -13.01 -5.66
C TYR A 98 -3.96 -12.33 -4.48
N SER A 99 -3.95 -12.96 -3.31
CA SER A 99 -4.61 -12.44 -2.10
C SER A 99 -3.97 -11.17 -1.52
N VAL A 100 -2.70 -10.89 -1.84
CA VAL A 100 -1.97 -9.70 -1.34
C VAL A 100 -1.72 -8.66 -2.43
N GLY A 101 -2.29 -8.81 -3.63
CA GLY A 101 -2.13 -7.88 -4.73
C GLY A 101 -0.67 -7.70 -5.16
N ALA A 102 0.10 -8.80 -5.26
CA ALA A 102 1.46 -8.74 -5.76
C ALA A 102 1.47 -8.44 -7.27
N LEU A 103 2.41 -7.59 -7.71
CA LEU A 103 2.60 -7.25 -9.13
C LEU A 103 3.08 -8.42 -9.98
N GLY A 104 3.78 -9.38 -9.37
CA GLY A 104 4.32 -10.52 -10.08
C GLY A 104 5.03 -11.53 -9.20
N TYR A 105 5.36 -12.64 -9.84
CA TYR A 105 6.14 -13.75 -9.30
C TYR A 105 7.32 -14.03 -10.22
N LEU A 106 8.49 -14.12 -9.64
CA LEU A 106 9.72 -14.42 -10.36
C LEU A 106 10.35 -15.68 -9.76
N LEU A 107 10.79 -16.59 -10.62
CA LEU A 107 11.61 -17.73 -10.18
C LEU A 107 13.08 -17.30 -10.07
N LYS A 108 13.76 -17.78 -9.03
CA LYS A 108 15.19 -17.62 -8.84
C LYS A 108 16.00 -18.51 -9.80
N PRO A 109 17.02 -18.02 -10.49
CA PRO A 109 17.38 -16.60 -10.65
C PRO A 109 16.45 -15.90 -11.67
N PRO A 110 15.97 -14.69 -11.40
CA PRO A 110 15.05 -13.99 -12.29
C PRO A 110 15.77 -13.60 -13.60
N LYS A 111 15.06 -13.76 -14.72
CA LYS A 111 15.56 -13.35 -16.05
C LYS A 111 15.41 -11.84 -16.24
N ALA A 112 16.29 -11.24 -17.03
CA ALA A 112 16.29 -9.80 -17.28
C ALA A 112 14.94 -9.32 -17.86
N GLU A 113 14.35 -10.08 -18.79
CA GLU A 113 13.07 -9.73 -19.43
C GLU A 113 11.93 -9.70 -18.42
N GLN A 114 11.92 -10.63 -17.46
CA GLN A 114 10.91 -10.68 -16.39
C GLN A 114 11.05 -9.51 -15.42
N LEU A 115 12.29 -9.11 -15.10
CA LEU A 115 12.58 -7.91 -14.30
C LEU A 115 12.15 -6.64 -15.03
N GLU A 116 12.41 -6.53 -16.33
CA GLU A 116 11.94 -5.41 -17.15
C GLU A 116 10.41 -5.28 -17.10
N GLU A 117 9.67 -6.38 -17.29
CA GLU A 117 8.21 -6.40 -17.26
C GLU A 117 7.65 -5.98 -15.89
N VAL A 118 8.21 -6.52 -14.80
CA VAL A 118 7.80 -6.17 -13.45
C VAL A 118 8.09 -4.70 -13.13
N LEU A 119 9.23 -4.17 -13.54
CA LEU A 119 9.56 -2.76 -13.36
C LEU A 119 8.64 -1.84 -14.17
N ASP A 120 8.20 -2.23 -15.37
CA ASP A 120 7.20 -1.48 -16.15
C ASP A 120 5.87 -1.43 -15.43
N ARG A 121 5.40 -2.55 -14.90
CA ARG A 121 4.17 -2.61 -14.10
C ARG A 121 4.28 -1.77 -12.83
N ALA A 122 5.42 -1.84 -12.13
CA ALA A 122 5.67 -1.06 -10.92
C ALA A 122 5.65 0.45 -11.23
N GLN A 123 6.34 0.89 -12.27
CA GLN A 123 6.34 2.29 -12.67
C GLN A 123 4.95 2.78 -13.09
N ALA A 124 4.18 1.96 -13.83
CA ALA A 124 2.82 2.31 -14.21
C ALA A 124 1.88 2.40 -13.00
N ALA A 125 2.05 1.53 -12.00
CA ALA A 125 1.29 1.59 -10.74
C ALA A 125 1.65 2.84 -9.94
N LEU A 126 2.94 3.13 -9.79
CA LEU A 126 3.42 4.32 -9.07
C LEU A 126 2.98 5.62 -9.73
N VAL A 127 2.94 5.70 -11.07
CA VAL A 127 2.41 6.88 -11.79
C VAL A 127 0.92 7.04 -11.48
N ARG A 128 0.13 5.97 -11.54
CA ARG A 128 -1.30 6.00 -11.18
C ARG A 128 -1.53 6.46 -9.73
N ASP A 129 -0.71 5.98 -8.80
CA ASP A 129 -0.79 6.39 -7.39
C ASP A 129 -0.32 7.84 -7.17
N LEU A 130 0.63 8.30 -7.98
CA LEU A 130 1.05 9.70 -7.99
C LEU A 130 -0.05 10.63 -8.53
N ASP A 131 -0.79 10.23 -9.54
CA ASP A 131 -1.91 11.02 -10.08
C ASP A 131 -3.11 11.02 -9.11
N ARG A 132 -3.23 10.01 -8.22
CA ARG A 132 -4.29 9.86 -7.23
C ARG A 132 -3.78 10.15 -5.81
N ALA A 133 -3.37 11.38 -5.58
CA ALA A 133 -2.94 11.83 -4.25
C ALA A 133 -3.81 12.97 -3.74
N TYR A 134 -4.11 12.95 -2.45
CA TYR A 134 -4.72 14.07 -1.74
C TYR A 134 -3.67 15.06 -1.28
N ILE A 135 -3.88 16.34 -1.52
CA ILE A 135 -2.99 17.42 -1.06
C ILE A 135 -3.54 17.98 0.25
N CYS A 136 -2.96 17.50 1.35
CA CYS A 136 -3.30 18.00 2.67
C CYS A 136 -2.50 19.28 2.97
N ARG A 137 -3.19 20.41 3.24
CA ARG A 137 -2.60 21.72 3.56
C ARG A 137 -2.69 21.95 5.06
N SER A 138 -1.58 21.79 5.78
CA SER A 138 -1.50 22.02 7.21
C SER A 138 -0.57 23.21 7.50
N GLY A 139 -1.14 24.39 7.76
CA GLY A 139 -0.39 25.65 7.83
C GLY A 139 0.29 25.94 6.50
N ASP A 140 1.60 26.25 6.54
CA ASP A 140 2.43 26.52 5.35
C ASP A 140 2.98 25.23 4.70
N THR A 141 2.67 24.06 5.27
CA THR A 141 3.17 22.78 4.78
C THR A 141 2.11 22.06 3.94
N HIS A 142 2.53 21.58 2.77
CA HIS A 142 1.70 20.76 1.90
C HIS A 142 2.21 19.32 1.91
N TYR A 143 1.33 18.40 2.33
CA TYR A 143 1.61 16.97 2.30
C TYR A 143 0.89 16.34 1.12
N ARG A 144 1.62 15.64 0.29
CA ARG A 144 1.06 14.83 -0.78
C ARG A 144 0.88 13.40 -0.28
N ILE A 145 -0.36 12.96 -0.10
CA ILE A 145 -0.70 11.69 0.51
C ILE A 145 -1.37 10.83 -0.56
N PRO A 146 -0.78 9.70 -0.97
CA PRO A 146 -1.44 8.78 -1.90
C PRO A 146 -2.82 8.37 -1.37
N ILE A 147 -3.84 8.41 -2.23
CA ILE A 147 -5.22 8.03 -1.86
C ILE A 147 -5.25 6.62 -1.26
N ALA A 148 -4.44 5.70 -1.80
CA ALA A 148 -4.34 4.32 -1.32
C ALA A 148 -3.89 4.20 0.15
N ASN A 149 -3.12 5.17 0.65
CA ASN A 149 -2.60 5.18 2.02
C ASN A 149 -3.55 5.84 3.03
N ILE A 150 -4.60 6.50 2.56
CA ILE A 150 -5.58 7.13 3.44
C ILE A 150 -6.60 6.09 3.89
N LEU A 151 -6.80 5.97 5.18
CA LEU A 151 -7.81 5.09 5.76
C LEU A 151 -9.17 5.77 5.83
N TYR A 152 -9.18 6.99 6.41
CA TYR A 152 -10.39 7.79 6.52
C TYR A 152 -10.04 9.26 6.80
N PHE A 153 -11.04 10.12 6.61
CA PHE A 153 -11.03 11.48 7.14
C PHE A 153 -12.05 11.60 8.27
N VAL A 154 -11.68 12.35 9.29
CA VAL A 154 -12.57 12.66 10.40
C VAL A 154 -12.61 14.17 10.65
N SER A 155 -13.83 14.72 10.81
CA SER A 155 -13.99 16.14 11.14
C SER A 155 -14.22 16.34 12.64
N ASP A 156 -13.55 17.33 13.18
CA ASP A 156 -13.81 17.87 14.50
C ASP A 156 -13.91 19.38 14.45
N ARG A 157 -15.11 19.92 14.70
CA ARG A 157 -15.43 21.35 14.61
C ARG A 157 -15.06 21.92 13.23
N ARG A 158 -13.98 22.71 13.14
CA ARG A 158 -13.49 23.36 11.90
C ARG A 158 -12.29 22.66 11.29
N GLN A 159 -11.85 21.58 11.87
CA GLN A 159 -10.69 20.81 11.41
C GLN A 159 -11.10 19.47 10.82
N VAL A 160 -10.31 19.02 9.86
CA VAL A 160 -10.38 17.69 9.31
C VAL A 160 -9.03 17.03 9.50
N ALA A 161 -9.04 15.80 9.98
CA ALA A 161 -7.85 14.97 10.04
C ALA A 161 -7.90 13.93 8.90
N CYS A 162 -6.83 13.86 8.13
CA CYS A 162 -6.54 12.79 7.18
C CYS A 162 -5.74 11.72 7.92
N VAL A 163 -6.31 10.54 8.08
CA VAL A 163 -5.73 9.45 8.88
C VAL A 163 -5.19 8.37 7.97
N THR A 164 -3.91 8.05 8.14
CA THR A 164 -3.22 6.92 7.51
C THR A 164 -2.87 5.86 8.56
N ALA A 165 -2.27 4.75 8.16
CA ALA A 165 -1.84 3.72 9.10
C ALA A 165 -0.76 4.23 10.08
N GLY A 166 0.17 5.09 9.60
CA GLY A 166 1.32 5.55 10.38
C GLY A 166 1.23 6.99 10.87
N ARG A 167 0.33 7.82 10.35
CA ARG A 167 0.29 9.25 10.66
C ARG A 167 -1.07 9.87 10.46
N GLU A 168 -1.33 10.95 11.21
CA GLU A 168 -2.48 11.81 11.08
C GLU A 168 -2.04 13.23 10.64
N TYR A 169 -2.78 13.82 9.68
CA TYR A 169 -2.53 15.16 9.15
C TYR A 169 -3.76 16.02 9.37
N THR A 170 -3.68 17.00 10.24
CA THR A 170 -4.80 17.88 10.60
C THR A 170 -4.72 19.20 9.82
N PHE A 171 -5.85 19.64 9.28
CA PHE A 171 -5.98 20.89 8.54
C PHE A 171 -7.35 21.55 8.75
N TYR A 172 -7.45 22.85 8.47
CA TYR A 172 -8.73 23.55 8.48
C TYR A 172 -9.52 23.26 7.20
N GLY A 173 -10.75 22.81 7.34
CA GLY A 173 -11.58 22.46 6.18
C GLY A 173 -12.94 21.87 6.56
N LYS A 174 -13.71 21.53 5.52
CA LYS A 174 -15.00 20.84 5.65
C LYS A 174 -14.90 19.45 5.04
N LEU A 175 -15.50 18.48 5.70
CA LEU A 175 -15.47 17.09 5.21
C LEU A 175 -16.20 16.92 3.86
N ASP A 176 -17.17 17.80 3.54
CA ASP A 176 -17.87 17.79 2.25
C ASP A 176 -16.96 18.25 1.11
N THR A 177 -16.08 19.22 1.36
CA THR A 177 -15.06 19.63 0.39
C THR A 177 -14.09 18.48 0.11
N VAL A 178 -13.61 17.83 1.17
CA VAL A 178 -12.74 16.65 1.05
C VAL A 178 -13.43 15.54 0.25
N ALA A 179 -14.72 15.26 0.53
CA ALA A 179 -15.46 14.22 -0.17
C ALA A 179 -15.55 14.50 -1.69
N ALA A 180 -15.70 15.76 -2.09
CA ALA A 180 -15.71 16.14 -3.50
C ALA A 180 -14.33 15.98 -4.17
N GLU A 181 -13.23 16.24 -3.43
CA GLU A 181 -11.87 16.13 -3.92
C GLU A 181 -11.38 14.68 -4.08
N VAL A 182 -11.74 13.79 -3.13
CA VAL A 182 -11.25 12.40 -3.11
C VAL A 182 -12.11 11.44 -3.94
N GLY A 183 -13.33 11.84 -4.29
CA GLY A 183 -14.20 11.12 -5.24
C GLY A 183 -14.73 9.77 -4.73
N ALA A 184 -14.93 8.83 -5.67
CA ALA A 184 -15.67 7.59 -5.44
C ALA A 184 -14.93 6.55 -4.57
N ASP A 185 -13.63 6.71 -4.33
CA ASP A 185 -12.88 5.81 -3.45
C ASP A 185 -13.29 5.93 -1.98
N PHE A 186 -14.02 6.98 -1.65
CA PHE A 186 -14.46 7.26 -0.28
C PHE A 186 -15.97 7.33 -0.18
N VAL A 187 -16.47 6.83 0.93
CA VAL A 187 -17.90 6.89 1.26
C VAL A 187 -18.13 7.55 2.61
N ARG A 188 -19.15 8.38 2.67
CA ARG A 188 -19.59 8.99 3.92
C ARG A 188 -20.32 7.94 4.76
N ILE A 189 -19.79 7.62 5.93
CA ILE A 189 -20.40 6.66 6.86
C ILE A 189 -21.04 7.33 8.09
N HIS A 190 -20.66 8.58 8.36
CA HIS A 190 -21.17 9.36 9.48
C HIS A 190 -20.99 10.85 9.17
N GLN A 191 -21.75 11.74 9.86
CA GLN A 191 -21.55 13.19 9.72
C GLN A 191 -20.10 13.64 9.90
N ARG A 192 -19.31 12.89 10.67
CA ARG A 192 -17.91 13.18 11.00
C ARG A 192 -16.90 12.28 10.28
N TYR A 193 -17.31 11.22 9.57
CA TYR A 193 -16.40 10.23 9.00
C TYR A 193 -16.66 10.02 7.50
N LEU A 194 -15.57 10.07 6.75
CA LEU A 194 -15.48 9.72 5.33
C LEU A 194 -14.40 8.64 5.20
N VAL A 195 -14.76 7.41 4.88
CA VAL A 195 -13.87 6.24 4.89
C VAL A 195 -13.54 5.80 3.47
N ARG A 196 -12.30 5.36 3.25
CA ARG A 196 -11.89 4.74 1.99
C ARG A 196 -12.45 3.32 1.90
N THR A 197 -13.17 3.01 0.83
CA THR A 197 -13.84 1.71 0.65
C THR A 197 -12.86 0.54 0.70
N GLY A 198 -11.69 0.66 0.06
CA GLY A 198 -10.65 -0.37 0.09
C GLY A 198 -9.91 -0.53 1.44
N ALA A 199 -10.13 0.34 2.43
CA ALA A 199 -9.59 0.18 3.78
C ALA A 199 -10.52 -0.62 4.70
N VAL A 200 -11.76 -0.87 4.27
CA VAL A 200 -12.77 -1.58 5.05
C VAL A 200 -12.56 -3.09 4.94
N ASP A 201 -12.62 -3.77 6.07
CA ASP A 201 -12.65 -5.22 6.18
C ASP A 201 -14.10 -5.73 6.15
N ARG A 202 -14.95 -5.18 7.03
CA ARG A 202 -16.36 -5.55 7.13
C ARG A 202 -17.20 -4.47 7.80
N MET A 203 -18.51 -4.63 7.69
CA MET A 203 -19.50 -3.80 8.40
C MET A 203 -20.33 -4.68 9.32
N GLU A 204 -20.33 -4.39 10.61
CA GLU A 204 -21.07 -5.15 11.63
C GLU A 204 -21.57 -4.25 12.77
N GLY A 205 -22.74 -4.55 13.33
CA GLY A 205 -23.25 -3.89 14.55
C GLY A 205 -23.45 -2.36 14.43
N GLY A 206 -23.57 -1.81 13.22
CA GLY A 206 -23.67 -0.36 13.00
C GLY A 206 -22.30 0.35 12.97
N GLU A 207 -21.23 -0.40 12.86
CA GLU A 207 -19.87 0.08 12.71
C GLU A 207 -19.20 -0.48 11.44
N VAL A 208 -18.21 0.24 10.95
CA VAL A 208 -17.26 -0.24 9.96
C VAL A 208 -16.00 -0.65 10.69
N VAL A 209 -15.51 -1.86 10.41
CA VAL A 209 -14.23 -2.38 10.88
C VAL A 209 -13.22 -2.24 9.75
N LEU A 210 -12.13 -1.55 10.00
CA LEU A 210 -11.03 -1.41 9.04
C LEU A 210 -10.10 -2.63 9.09
N ARG A 211 -9.34 -2.85 8.04
CA ARG A 211 -8.35 -3.95 7.94
C ARG A 211 -7.27 -3.90 9.04
N ASP A 212 -7.01 -2.73 9.60
CA ASP A 212 -6.10 -2.54 10.74
C ASP A 212 -6.76 -2.73 12.11
N GLY A 213 -8.04 -3.13 12.13
CA GLY A 213 -8.82 -3.40 13.34
C GLY A 213 -9.54 -2.20 13.96
N ARG A 214 -9.33 -0.98 13.45
CA ARG A 214 -10.05 0.21 13.91
C ARG A 214 -11.55 0.09 13.62
N ARG A 215 -12.38 0.62 14.51
CA ARG A 215 -13.84 0.64 14.39
C ARG A 215 -14.34 2.07 14.27
N LEU A 216 -15.20 2.32 13.28
CA LEU A 216 -15.77 3.63 13.01
C LEU A 216 -17.30 3.55 13.02
N PRO A 217 -17.99 4.49 13.68
CA PRO A 217 -19.45 4.46 13.77
C PRO A 217 -20.10 4.80 12.42
N VAL A 218 -21.18 4.09 12.10
CA VAL A 218 -22.01 4.35 10.92
C VAL A 218 -23.35 4.93 11.36
N SER A 219 -23.68 6.12 10.89
CA SER A 219 -25.00 6.70 11.16
C SER A 219 -26.09 5.96 10.39
N ARG A 220 -27.30 5.87 10.96
CA ARG A 220 -28.44 5.19 10.31
C ARG A 220 -28.73 5.73 8.90
N SER A 221 -28.59 7.03 8.72
CA SER A 221 -28.80 7.69 7.41
C SER A 221 -27.75 7.34 6.36
N CYS A 222 -26.55 6.96 6.77
CA CYS A 222 -25.44 6.61 5.88
C CYS A 222 -25.33 5.09 5.60
N GLN A 223 -26.01 4.25 6.37
CA GLN A 223 -25.94 2.79 6.21
C GLN A 223 -26.23 2.29 4.77
N PRO A 224 -27.30 2.74 4.08
CA PRO A 224 -27.59 2.23 2.75
C PRO A 224 -26.51 2.58 1.73
N SER A 225 -26.00 3.83 1.76
CA SER A 225 -24.96 4.29 0.85
C SER A 225 -23.61 3.63 1.14
N ALA A 226 -23.30 3.40 2.42
CA ALA A 226 -22.10 2.70 2.85
C ALA A 226 -22.10 1.24 2.36
N LEU A 227 -23.19 0.51 2.59
CA LEU A 227 -23.32 -0.87 2.15
C LEU A 227 -23.19 -1.00 0.62
N LEU A 228 -23.86 -0.13 -0.13
CA LEU A 228 -23.79 -0.12 -1.60
C LEU A 228 -22.34 0.13 -2.09
N ALA A 229 -21.63 1.09 -1.46
CA ALA A 229 -20.27 1.43 -1.84
C ALA A 229 -19.30 0.26 -1.54
N PHE A 230 -19.45 -0.41 -0.41
CA PHE A 230 -18.60 -1.56 -0.05
C PHE A 230 -18.84 -2.75 -0.96
N THR A 231 -20.10 -3.11 -1.24
CA THR A 231 -20.42 -4.20 -2.18
C THR A 231 -19.86 -3.92 -3.57
N ARG A 232 -19.90 -2.68 -4.05
CA ARG A 232 -19.34 -2.31 -5.35
C ARG A 232 -17.81 -2.43 -5.36
N ALA A 233 -17.14 -2.00 -4.28
CA ALA A 233 -15.69 -2.09 -4.16
C ALA A 233 -15.19 -3.55 -4.11
N GLU A 234 -15.97 -4.49 -3.54
CA GLU A 234 -15.67 -5.93 -3.56
C GLU A 234 -15.80 -6.57 -4.94
N LEU A 235 -16.67 -6.03 -5.80
CA LEU A 235 -16.88 -6.55 -7.17
C LEU A 235 -15.84 -6.02 -8.18
N GLU A 236 -15.21 -4.89 -7.88
CA GLU A 236 -14.24 -4.22 -8.75
C GLU A 236 -12.76 -4.54 -8.38
N GLY A 237 -12.51 -5.20 -7.25
CA GLY A 237 -11.19 -5.58 -6.73
C GLY A 237 -10.92 -7.05 -6.90
#